data_1386cd4a19db78c69db3b67a5ac5bbef
#
_entry.id   1386cd4a19db78c69db3b67a5ac5bbef
#
_cell.length_a   1.000
_cell.length_b   1.000
_cell.length_c   1.000
_cell.angle_alpha   90.00
_cell.angle_beta   90.00
_cell.angle_gamma   90.00
#
_symmetry.space_group_name_H-M   'P 1'
#
loop_
_entity.id
_entity.type
_entity.pdbx_description
1 polymer ?
#
loop_
_entity_poly.entity_id
_entity_poly.type
_entity_poly.pdbx_seq_one_letter_code
_entity_poly.pdbx_strand_id
1 'polypeptide(L)'
;MADYIFHDDFLLDSSIAQNLYHGYVEHQPIIDYHCHLNPQQIASNHRFANLTEIWLSGDHYKWRALRTLGVPEHFITGTASDEAKFLAWAEKVPATIRNPLFHWTHLELKNVFGIQQYLDANSAQDIYQQAGEQLKDPLHTTQAILQSFRVEYVGTTDEPWDSLAHHKDFASKAAPFKIGRAHV
;
A
#
# COMPACT_ATOMS: atom_id res chain seq x y z
N MET A 1 -21.40 -12.95 -13.28
CA MET A 1 -20.17 -12.69 -12.50
C MET A 1 -20.63 -12.21 -11.15
N ALA A 2 -20.04 -12.68 -10.07
CA ALA A 2 -20.32 -12.09 -8.75
C ALA A 2 -19.82 -10.64 -8.78
N ASP A 3 -20.62 -9.71 -8.23
CA ASP A 3 -20.24 -8.32 -8.17
C ASP A 3 -18.95 -8.15 -7.35
N TYR A 4 -18.08 -7.25 -7.80
CA TYR A 4 -16.85 -6.93 -7.07
C TYR A 4 -17.20 -6.20 -5.78
N ILE A 5 -16.91 -6.83 -4.61
CA ILE A 5 -17.39 -6.32 -3.32
C ILE A 5 -16.73 -5.00 -2.89
N PHE A 6 -15.56 -4.65 -3.45
CA PHE A 6 -14.85 -3.42 -3.10
C PHE A 6 -15.35 -2.23 -3.92
N HIS A 7 -16.67 -2.02 -3.96
CA HIS A 7 -17.30 -0.83 -4.55
C HIS A 7 -17.13 0.40 -3.65
N ASP A 8 -17.63 1.56 -4.08
CA ASP A 8 -17.37 2.82 -3.36
C ASP A 8 -18.05 2.86 -1.98
N ASP A 9 -19.15 2.14 -1.82
CA ASP A 9 -19.85 1.98 -0.51
C ASP A 9 -19.35 0.76 0.30
N PHE A 10 -18.20 0.18 -0.03
CA PHE A 10 -17.67 -0.95 0.73
C PHE A 10 -17.51 -0.58 2.21
N LEU A 11 -18.10 -1.37 3.12
CA LEU A 11 -18.23 -1.15 4.56
C LEU A 11 -19.14 0.02 4.98
N LEU A 12 -19.84 0.68 4.05
CA LEU A 12 -20.83 1.71 4.37
C LEU A 12 -22.24 1.10 4.39
N ASP A 13 -22.57 0.39 5.47
CA ASP A 13 -23.74 -0.51 5.56
C ASP A 13 -25.09 0.22 5.74
N SER A 14 -25.09 1.55 5.83
CA SER A 14 -26.30 2.32 6.00
C SER A 14 -26.29 3.62 5.21
N SER A 15 -27.48 4.13 4.85
CA SER A 15 -27.60 5.43 4.19
C SER A 15 -27.00 6.58 5.01
N ILE A 16 -27.01 6.47 6.33
CA ILE A 16 -26.37 7.46 7.22
C ILE A 16 -24.85 7.41 7.04
N ALA A 17 -24.25 6.21 7.06
CA ALA A 17 -22.81 6.04 6.85
C ALA A 17 -22.38 6.56 5.47
N GLN A 18 -23.13 6.22 4.41
CA GLN A 18 -22.87 6.70 3.05
C GLN A 18 -22.96 8.23 2.96
N ASN A 19 -24.02 8.83 3.50
CA ASN A 19 -24.19 10.27 3.50
C ASN A 19 -23.08 11.00 4.29
N LEU A 20 -22.67 10.48 5.43
CA LEU A 20 -21.59 11.06 6.23
C LEU A 20 -20.24 10.94 5.51
N TYR A 21 -19.96 9.78 4.95
CA TYR A 21 -18.69 9.55 4.25
C TYR A 21 -18.59 10.41 2.99
N HIS A 22 -19.51 10.24 2.04
CA HIS A 22 -19.43 10.93 0.76
C HIS A 22 -19.71 12.45 0.89
N GLY A 23 -20.57 12.85 1.82
CA GLY A 23 -20.89 14.26 2.01
C GLY A 23 -19.84 15.06 2.78
N TYR A 24 -19.05 14.42 3.64
CA TYR A 24 -18.17 15.15 4.55
C TYR A 24 -16.76 14.58 4.67
N VAL A 25 -16.57 13.25 4.69
CA VAL A 25 -15.30 12.63 5.06
C VAL A 25 -14.40 12.37 3.84
N GLU A 26 -14.97 11.88 2.75
CA GLU A 26 -14.24 11.43 1.56
C GLU A 26 -13.24 12.46 1.02
N HIS A 27 -13.56 13.74 1.15
CA HIS A 27 -12.74 14.82 0.61
C HIS A 27 -11.83 15.49 1.65
N GLN A 28 -11.83 15.00 2.90
CA GLN A 28 -10.94 15.54 3.92
C GLN A 28 -9.50 15.11 3.69
N PRO A 29 -8.53 15.93 4.07
CA PRO A 29 -7.12 15.54 4.03
C PRO A 29 -6.83 14.45 5.06
N ILE A 30 -5.79 13.66 4.79
CA ILE A 30 -5.31 12.62 5.70
C ILE A 30 -4.16 13.18 6.53
N ILE A 31 -4.30 13.07 7.85
CA ILE A 31 -3.23 13.27 8.82
C ILE A 31 -2.83 11.89 9.33
N ASP A 32 -1.82 11.31 8.73
CA ASP A 32 -1.26 10.03 9.16
C ASP A 32 -0.25 10.27 10.29
N TYR A 33 -0.75 10.26 11.52
CA TYR A 33 0.05 10.58 12.71
C TYR A 33 1.00 9.45 13.12
N HIS A 34 0.85 8.24 12.58
CA HIS A 34 1.71 7.09 12.88
C HIS A 34 1.73 6.11 11.71
N CYS A 35 2.86 5.97 11.05
CA CYS A 35 3.06 5.00 9.98
C CYS A 35 4.47 4.40 10.00
N HIS A 36 4.68 3.32 9.22
CA HIS A 36 5.96 2.65 9.03
C HIS A 36 6.56 2.92 7.63
N LEU A 37 6.14 4.00 6.96
CA LEU A 37 6.71 4.38 5.68
C LEU A 37 8.19 4.76 5.85
N ASN A 38 9.02 4.35 4.89
CA ASN A 38 10.44 4.65 4.91
C ASN A 38 10.69 6.14 4.56
N PRO A 39 11.21 6.96 5.49
CA PRO A 39 11.43 8.38 5.24
C PRO A 39 12.44 8.65 4.11
N GLN A 40 13.38 7.75 3.86
CA GLN A 40 14.29 7.85 2.72
C GLN A 40 13.55 7.74 1.38
N GLN A 41 12.62 6.78 1.26
CA GLN A 41 11.81 6.62 0.06
C GLN A 41 10.91 7.84 -0.18
N ILE A 42 10.35 8.42 0.88
CA ILE A 42 9.57 9.66 0.78
C ILE A 42 10.46 10.81 0.29
N ALA A 43 11.61 11.04 0.94
CA ALA A 43 12.50 12.16 0.62
C ALA A 43 13.10 12.09 -0.78
N SER A 44 13.42 10.87 -1.25
CA SER A 44 13.96 10.64 -2.61
C SER A 44 12.89 10.59 -3.69
N ASN A 45 11.60 10.66 -3.32
CA ASN A 45 10.48 10.41 -4.22
C ASN A 45 10.63 9.09 -4.97
N HIS A 46 10.85 8.01 -4.22
CA HIS A 46 11.18 6.70 -4.75
C HIS A 46 10.13 6.18 -5.73
N ARG A 47 10.60 5.51 -6.77
CA ARG A 47 9.77 4.81 -7.76
C ARG A 47 9.97 3.32 -7.57
N PHE A 48 8.89 2.62 -7.26
CA PHE A 48 8.91 1.18 -7.09
C PHE A 48 9.04 0.47 -8.44
N ALA A 49 9.86 -0.56 -8.49
CA ALA A 49 10.08 -1.34 -9.71
C ALA A 49 8.90 -2.25 -10.05
N ASN A 50 8.20 -2.77 -9.03
CA ASN A 50 7.11 -3.74 -9.18
C ASN A 50 6.28 -3.87 -7.89
N LEU A 51 5.20 -4.67 -7.94
CA LEU A 51 4.33 -4.91 -6.79
C LEU A 51 5.02 -5.65 -5.64
N THR A 52 6.03 -6.46 -5.90
CA THR A 52 6.77 -7.14 -4.83
C THR A 52 7.55 -6.14 -3.99
N GLU A 53 8.20 -5.19 -4.63
CA GLU A 53 8.93 -4.16 -3.92
C GLU A 53 7.99 -3.31 -3.03
N ILE A 54 6.87 -2.84 -3.56
CA ILE A 54 5.96 -1.98 -2.79
C ILE A 54 5.18 -2.75 -1.71
N TRP A 55 4.87 -4.03 -1.93
CA TRP A 55 4.01 -4.81 -1.03
C TRP A 55 4.73 -5.77 -0.11
N LEU A 56 5.86 -6.35 -0.55
CA LEU A 56 6.45 -7.49 0.14
C LEU A 56 7.84 -7.20 0.72
N SER A 57 8.52 -6.13 0.29
CA SER A 57 9.91 -5.89 0.73
C SER A 57 10.04 -5.55 2.21
N GLY A 58 9.00 -5.04 2.85
CA GLY A 58 9.04 -4.64 4.27
C GLY A 58 7.81 -5.04 5.08
N ASP A 59 6.83 -5.70 4.49
CA ASP A 59 5.56 -6.01 5.15
C ASP A 59 5.62 -7.33 5.93
N HIS A 60 5.99 -7.24 7.20
CA HIS A 60 6.05 -8.39 8.09
C HIS A 60 4.67 -9.02 8.39
N TYR A 61 3.55 -8.34 8.14
CA TYR A 61 2.21 -8.92 8.26
C TYR A 61 1.94 -9.90 7.11
N LYS A 62 2.26 -9.51 5.86
CA LYS A 62 2.18 -10.41 4.71
C LYS A 62 3.15 -11.60 4.85
N TRP A 63 4.38 -11.37 5.32
CA TRP A 63 5.34 -12.45 5.59
C TRP A 63 4.82 -13.46 6.61
N ARG A 64 4.19 -12.97 7.69
CA ARG A 64 3.58 -13.84 8.70
C ARG A 64 2.43 -14.65 8.12
N ALA A 65 1.55 -14.03 7.34
CA ALA A 65 0.46 -14.71 6.66
C ALA A 65 0.98 -15.81 5.73
N LEU A 66 1.98 -15.52 4.89
CA LEU A 66 2.62 -16.49 3.99
C LEU A 66 3.19 -17.70 4.76
N ARG A 67 3.92 -17.45 5.86
CA ARG A 67 4.44 -18.52 6.72
C ARG A 67 3.32 -19.37 7.33
N THR A 68 2.27 -18.75 7.83
CA THR A 68 1.10 -19.42 8.38
C THR A 68 0.40 -20.30 7.34
N LEU A 69 0.41 -19.86 6.07
CA LEU A 69 -0.18 -20.59 4.95
C LEU A 69 0.79 -21.57 4.29
N GLY A 70 1.94 -21.84 4.91
CA GLY A 70 2.89 -22.88 4.51
C GLY A 70 3.76 -22.53 3.30
N VAL A 71 3.91 -21.26 2.97
CA VAL A 71 4.80 -20.84 1.88
C VAL A 71 6.26 -20.96 2.34
N PRO A 72 7.13 -21.60 1.54
CA PRO A 72 8.56 -21.70 1.86
C PRO A 72 9.25 -20.33 1.94
N GLU A 73 10.16 -20.16 2.90
CA GLU A 73 10.87 -18.90 3.16
C GLU A 73 11.60 -18.34 1.93
N HIS A 74 12.00 -19.22 1.00
CA HIS A 74 12.58 -18.85 -0.29
C HIS A 74 11.71 -17.83 -1.06
N PHE A 75 10.39 -17.95 -0.99
CA PHE A 75 9.43 -17.07 -1.66
C PHE A 75 8.95 -15.91 -0.76
N ILE A 76 9.43 -15.78 0.46
CA ILE A 76 9.05 -14.72 1.39
C ILE A 76 10.16 -13.68 1.47
N THR A 77 11.21 -13.98 2.24
CA THR A 77 12.38 -13.11 2.41
C THR A 77 13.64 -13.68 1.73
N GLY A 78 13.55 -14.88 1.16
CA GLY A 78 14.66 -15.55 0.49
C GLY A 78 14.95 -15.03 -0.92
N THR A 79 15.63 -15.84 -1.73
CA THR A 79 16.26 -15.44 -2.99
C THR A 79 15.41 -15.65 -4.24
N ALA A 80 14.11 -16.00 -4.10
CA ALA A 80 13.22 -16.07 -5.26
C ALA A 80 13.13 -14.71 -5.96
N SER A 81 12.84 -14.72 -7.27
CA SER A 81 12.59 -13.47 -8.01
C SER A 81 11.38 -12.74 -7.45
N ASP A 82 11.30 -11.42 -7.65
CA ASP A 82 10.18 -10.60 -7.24
C ASP A 82 8.87 -11.13 -7.80
N GLU A 83 8.82 -11.48 -9.08
CA GLU A 83 7.64 -12.07 -9.70
C GLU A 83 7.24 -13.38 -9.00
N ALA A 84 8.16 -14.28 -8.71
CA ALA A 84 7.87 -15.54 -8.03
C ALA A 84 7.34 -15.31 -6.59
N LYS A 85 7.85 -14.31 -5.88
CA LYS A 85 7.33 -13.90 -4.56
C LYS A 85 5.92 -13.36 -4.67
N PHE A 86 5.65 -12.51 -5.65
CA PHE A 86 4.31 -11.97 -5.89
C PHE A 86 3.31 -13.08 -6.24
N LEU A 87 3.67 -14.01 -7.13
CA LEU A 87 2.80 -15.13 -7.49
C LEU A 87 2.49 -16.02 -6.28
N ALA A 88 3.47 -16.25 -5.41
CA ALA A 88 3.25 -16.99 -4.16
C ALA A 88 2.30 -16.24 -3.20
N TRP A 89 2.38 -14.91 -3.13
CA TRP A 89 1.41 -14.10 -2.38
C TRP A 89 0.01 -14.19 -3.01
N ALA A 90 -0.10 -13.97 -4.31
CA ALA A 90 -1.36 -13.97 -5.04
C ALA A 90 -2.14 -15.29 -4.88
N GLU A 91 -1.44 -16.43 -4.94
CA GLU A 91 -2.03 -17.75 -4.68
C GLU A 91 -2.69 -17.84 -3.30
N LYS A 92 -2.13 -17.16 -2.29
CA LYS A 92 -2.58 -17.24 -0.90
C LYS A 92 -3.59 -16.16 -0.53
N VAL A 93 -3.75 -15.11 -1.31
CA VAL A 93 -4.71 -14.01 -1.05
C VAL A 93 -6.14 -14.52 -0.80
N PRO A 94 -6.71 -15.46 -1.57
CA PRO A 94 -8.05 -15.97 -1.27
C PRO A 94 -8.20 -16.62 0.11
N ALA A 95 -7.13 -17.23 0.63
CA ALA A 95 -7.14 -17.81 1.97
C ALA A 95 -7.10 -16.77 3.10
N THR A 96 -6.85 -15.50 2.78
CA THR A 96 -6.87 -14.40 3.73
C THR A 96 -8.25 -13.75 3.90
N ILE A 97 -9.29 -14.28 3.29
CA ILE A 97 -10.68 -13.83 3.50
C ILE A 97 -11.00 -13.77 5.00
N ARG A 98 -11.67 -12.72 5.46
CA ARG A 98 -11.89 -12.36 6.88
C ARG A 98 -10.66 -11.83 7.63
N ASN A 99 -9.54 -11.65 6.92
CA ASN A 99 -8.37 -10.92 7.44
C ASN A 99 -8.28 -9.57 6.71
N PRO A 100 -7.89 -8.48 7.37
CA PRO A 100 -7.70 -7.17 6.73
C PRO A 100 -6.79 -7.23 5.49
N LEU A 101 -5.82 -8.14 5.43
CA LEU A 101 -4.94 -8.32 4.27
C LEU A 101 -5.71 -8.57 2.96
N PHE A 102 -6.85 -9.29 3.01
CA PHE A 102 -7.71 -9.49 1.84
C PHE A 102 -8.30 -8.16 1.36
N HIS A 103 -8.83 -7.36 2.30
CA HIS A 103 -9.43 -6.06 1.98
C HIS A 103 -8.38 -5.07 1.47
N TRP A 104 -7.26 -4.95 2.18
CA TRP A 104 -6.19 -4.00 1.82
C TRP A 104 -5.63 -4.30 0.44
N THR A 105 -5.31 -5.57 0.15
CA THR A 105 -4.82 -5.97 -1.17
C THR A 105 -5.73 -5.48 -2.31
N HIS A 106 -7.04 -5.71 -2.19
CA HIS A 106 -7.98 -5.33 -3.25
C HIS A 106 -8.30 -3.84 -3.28
N LEU A 107 -8.34 -3.17 -2.12
CA LEU A 107 -8.51 -1.71 -2.05
C LEU A 107 -7.29 -0.98 -2.62
N GLU A 108 -6.08 -1.48 -2.37
CA GLU A 108 -4.85 -0.94 -2.95
C GLU A 108 -4.84 -1.13 -4.47
N LEU A 109 -5.20 -2.30 -4.98
CA LEU A 109 -5.34 -2.54 -6.42
C LEU A 109 -6.36 -1.59 -7.06
N LYS A 110 -7.52 -1.40 -6.45
CA LYS A 110 -8.56 -0.50 -6.93
C LYS A 110 -8.11 0.95 -6.87
N ASN A 111 -7.68 1.42 -5.71
CA ASN A 111 -7.51 2.85 -5.45
C ASN A 111 -6.20 3.42 -6.01
N VAL A 112 -5.15 2.60 -6.12
CA VAL A 112 -3.86 3.03 -6.66
C VAL A 112 -3.74 2.73 -8.16
N PHE A 113 -4.20 1.54 -8.58
CA PHE A 113 -3.98 1.05 -9.94
C PHE A 113 -5.25 0.97 -10.80
N GLY A 114 -6.44 1.26 -10.23
CA GLY A 114 -7.72 1.13 -10.94
C GLY A 114 -8.08 -0.31 -11.30
N ILE A 115 -7.43 -1.30 -10.70
CA ILE A 115 -7.63 -2.72 -10.99
C ILE A 115 -8.77 -3.26 -10.11
N GLN A 116 -9.92 -3.55 -10.72
CA GLN A 116 -11.11 -4.11 -10.05
C GLN A 116 -11.26 -5.60 -10.36
N GLN A 117 -10.25 -6.37 -10.02
CA GLN A 117 -10.20 -7.81 -10.21
C GLN A 117 -9.70 -8.46 -8.92
N TYR A 118 -10.29 -9.60 -8.55
CA TYR A 118 -9.79 -10.38 -7.42
C TYR A 118 -8.40 -10.95 -7.74
N LEU A 119 -7.50 -10.81 -6.78
CA LEU A 119 -6.17 -11.37 -6.87
C LEU A 119 -6.19 -12.83 -6.40
N ASP A 120 -5.85 -13.72 -7.33
CA ASP A 120 -5.67 -15.15 -7.10
C ASP A 120 -4.59 -15.71 -8.05
N ALA A 121 -4.38 -17.01 -8.04
CA ALA A 121 -3.40 -17.66 -8.92
C ALA A 121 -3.67 -17.46 -10.42
N ASN A 122 -4.94 -17.27 -10.83
CA ASN A 122 -5.31 -17.12 -12.25
C ASN A 122 -5.11 -15.69 -12.76
N SER A 123 -5.36 -14.69 -11.90
CA SER A 123 -5.26 -13.27 -12.23
C SER A 123 -3.87 -12.68 -11.97
N ALA A 124 -3.04 -13.39 -11.21
CA ALA A 124 -1.77 -12.89 -10.67
C ALA A 124 -0.85 -12.31 -11.74
N GLN A 125 -0.65 -13.02 -12.84
CA GLN A 125 0.28 -12.61 -13.89
C GLN A 125 -0.18 -11.31 -14.56
N ASP A 126 -1.45 -11.23 -14.90
CA ASP A 126 -2.04 -10.03 -15.53
C ASP A 126 -1.96 -8.83 -14.62
N ILE A 127 -2.31 -8.99 -13.34
CA ILE A 127 -2.27 -7.91 -12.33
C ILE A 127 -0.84 -7.44 -12.12
N TYR A 128 0.14 -8.36 -12.01
CA TYR A 128 1.55 -8.00 -11.85
C TYR A 128 2.06 -7.16 -13.03
N GLN A 129 1.71 -7.54 -14.24
CA GLN A 129 2.10 -6.80 -15.44
C GLN A 129 1.40 -5.44 -15.53
N GLN A 130 0.08 -5.38 -15.34
CA GLN A 130 -0.69 -4.13 -15.40
C GLN A 130 -0.18 -3.10 -14.38
N ALA A 131 -0.02 -3.51 -13.13
CA ALA A 131 0.48 -2.62 -12.08
C ALA A 131 1.95 -2.24 -12.33
N GLY A 132 2.78 -3.19 -12.80
CA GLY A 132 4.17 -2.93 -13.17
C GLY A 132 4.33 -1.89 -14.27
N GLU A 133 3.45 -1.89 -15.27
CA GLU A 133 3.44 -0.83 -16.30
C GLU A 133 3.04 0.53 -15.72
N GLN A 134 2.04 0.57 -14.83
CA GLN A 134 1.63 1.82 -14.18
C GLN A 134 2.69 2.38 -13.24
N LEU A 135 3.47 1.54 -12.55
CA LEU A 135 4.57 2.00 -11.69
C LEU A 135 5.70 2.72 -12.45
N LYS A 136 5.74 2.61 -13.78
CA LYS A 136 6.65 3.41 -14.62
C LYS A 136 6.20 4.87 -14.78
N ASP A 137 4.92 5.16 -14.51
CA ASP A 137 4.38 6.52 -14.59
C ASP A 137 4.84 7.36 -13.40
N PRO A 138 5.22 8.65 -13.60
CA PRO A 138 5.53 9.58 -12.53
C PRO A 138 4.43 9.77 -11.49
N LEU A 139 3.17 9.47 -11.82
CA LEU A 139 2.03 9.52 -10.88
C LEU A 139 2.03 8.38 -9.85
N HIS A 140 2.92 7.39 -9.99
CA HIS A 140 3.05 6.26 -9.07
C HIS A 140 4.36 6.28 -8.26
N THR A 141 4.96 7.44 -8.09
CA THR A 141 6.06 7.63 -7.13
C THR A 141 5.52 7.73 -5.70
N THR A 142 6.38 7.53 -4.70
CA THR A 142 5.99 7.61 -3.28
C THR A 142 5.23 8.89 -2.96
N GLN A 143 5.75 10.06 -3.39
CA GLN A 143 5.10 11.35 -3.11
C GLN A 143 3.79 11.50 -3.89
N ALA A 144 3.76 11.08 -5.16
CA ALA A 144 2.56 11.19 -5.98
C ALA A 144 1.40 10.33 -5.44
N ILE A 145 1.69 9.11 -4.98
CA ILE A 145 0.69 8.24 -4.34
C ILE A 145 0.15 8.91 -3.06
N LEU A 146 1.02 9.41 -2.19
CA LEU A 146 0.58 10.11 -0.97
C LEU A 146 -0.28 11.34 -1.28
N GLN A 147 0.09 12.12 -2.30
CA GLN A 147 -0.70 13.26 -2.75
C GLN A 147 -2.06 12.86 -3.33
N SER A 148 -2.15 11.75 -4.07
CA SER A 148 -3.41 11.27 -4.64
C SER A 148 -4.45 10.95 -3.56
N PHE A 149 -3.97 10.53 -2.37
CA PHE A 149 -4.80 10.34 -1.17
C PHE A 149 -4.97 11.61 -0.33
N ARG A 150 -4.54 12.76 -0.80
CA ARG A 150 -4.62 14.05 -0.06
C ARG A 150 -3.98 14.00 1.32
N VAL A 151 -2.86 13.30 1.44
CA VAL A 151 -2.09 13.27 2.68
C VAL A 151 -1.44 14.64 2.91
N GLU A 152 -1.71 15.27 4.04
CA GLU A 152 -1.11 16.54 4.46
C GLU A 152 0.03 16.37 5.48
N TYR A 153 0.01 15.29 6.21
CA TYR A 153 1.05 14.98 7.21
C TYR A 153 1.28 13.48 7.31
N VAL A 154 2.55 13.10 7.43
CA VAL A 154 3.00 11.73 7.69
C VAL A 154 3.90 11.69 8.91
N GLY A 155 3.52 10.93 9.94
CA GLY A 155 4.31 10.67 11.14
C GLY A 155 5.00 9.32 11.05
N THR A 156 6.28 9.30 10.66
CA THR A 156 7.06 8.06 10.54
C THR A 156 7.57 7.57 11.90
N THR A 157 7.76 6.26 12.01
CA THR A 157 8.28 5.61 13.22
C THR A 157 9.79 5.55 13.13
N ASP A 158 10.47 6.40 13.91
CA ASP A 158 11.93 6.50 13.95
C ASP A 158 12.42 6.38 15.40
N GLU A 159 13.61 5.84 15.57
CA GLU A 159 14.21 5.71 16.89
C GLU A 159 14.63 7.09 17.45
N PRO A 160 14.61 7.28 18.80
CA PRO A 160 14.93 8.56 19.42
C PRO A 160 16.31 9.13 19.04
N TRP A 161 17.26 8.26 18.69
CA TRP A 161 18.62 8.64 18.30
C TRP A 161 18.82 8.82 16.80
N ASP A 162 17.81 8.62 15.98
CA ASP A 162 17.90 8.80 14.54
C ASP A 162 18.18 10.28 14.20
N SER A 163 19.01 10.48 13.19
CA SER A 163 19.44 11.82 12.78
C SER A 163 18.34 12.67 12.14
N LEU A 164 17.26 12.03 11.69
CA LEU A 164 16.17 12.62 10.91
C LEU A 164 16.67 13.33 9.64
N ALA A 165 17.76 12.85 9.03
CA ALA A 165 18.38 13.48 7.87
C ALA A 165 17.41 13.54 6.68
N HIS A 166 16.64 12.47 6.45
CA HIS A 166 15.65 12.41 5.36
C HIS A 166 14.46 13.34 5.59
N HIS A 167 14.03 13.52 6.85
CA HIS A 167 12.99 14.48 7.23
C HIS A 167 13.45 15.92 6.95
N LYS A 168 14.68 16.25 7.34
CA LYS A 168 15.29 17.57 7.10
C LYS A 168 15.47 17.84 5.61
N ASP A 169 15.96 16.84 4.86
CA ASP A 169 16.10 16.94 3.40
C ASP A 169 14.75 17.20 2.73
N PHE A 170 13.72 16.42 3.08
CA PHE A 170 12.37 16.59 2.55
C PHE A 170 11.79 17.97 2.89
N ALA A 171 11.89 18.40 4.15
CA ALA A 171 11.37 19.68 4.61
C ALA A 171 12.10 20.89 4.03
N SER A 172 13.36 20.72 3.56
CA SER A 172 14.13 21.80 2.92
C SER A 172 13.69 22.09 1.47
N LYS A 173 12.87 21.22 0.88
CA LYS A 173 12.33 21.34 -0.47
C LYS A 173 10.94 21.94 -0.43
N ALA A 174 10.40 22.37 -1.58
CA ALA A 174 8.98 22.73 -1.69
C ALA A 174 8.14 21.45 -1.62
N ALA A 175 8.02 20.90 -0.43
CA ALA A 175 7.41 19.59 -0.19
C ALA A 175 5.88 19.68 -0.32
N PRO A 176 5.23 18.70 -0.97
CA PRO A 176 3.79 18.71 -1.20
C PRO A 176 2.96 18.43 0.06
N PHE A 177 3.57 17.88 1.11
CA PHE A 177 2.97 17.58 2.43
C PHE A 177 4.04 17.67 3.52
N LYS A 178 3.68 17.47 4.76
CA LYS A 178 4.62 17.49 5.89
C LYS A 178 5.01 16.08 6.31
N ILE A 179 6.26 15.91 6.73
CA ILE A 179 6.76 14.69 7.35
C ILE A 179 7.31 15.00 8.74
N GLY A 180 7.05 14.17 9.69
CA GLY A 180 7.57 14.28 11.06
C GLY A 180 7.78 12.91 11.68
N ARG A 181 8.32 12.87 12.89
CA ARG A 181 8.43 11.65 13.68
C ARG A 181 7.20 11.47 14.54
N ALA A 182 6.58 10.30 14.47
CA ALA A 182 5.58 9.89 15.45
C ALA A 182 6.25 9.67 16.81
N HIS A 183 5.56 10.06 17.88
CA HIS A 183 5.97 9.66 19.22
C HIS A 183 5.60 8.18 19.43
N VAL A 184 6.57 7.38 19.84
CA VAL A 184 6.38 5.99 20.27
C VAL A 184 6.24 5.97 21.79
#